data_07fef7d5f365b176ddaecdddebcbe35b
#
_entry.id   07fef7d5f365b176ddaecdddebcbe35b
#
_cell.length_a   1.000
_cell.length_b   1.000
_cell.length_c   1.000
_cell.angle_alpha   90.00
_cell.angle_beta   90.00
_cell.angle_gamma   90.00
#
_symmetry.space_group_name_H-M   'P 1'
#
loop_
_entity.id
_entity.type
_entity.pdbx_description
1 polymer ?
#
loop_
_entity_poly.entity_id
_entity_poly.type
_entity_poly.pdbx_seq_one_letter_code
_entity_poly.pdbx_strand_id
1 'polypeptide(L)'
;MQVFENIYESLEHVFTIVVQFSILLMELIGVVIIIWTVVQCIHCVISKKNRNLRLLLAHGIAFALEFKLGGEVLRTILARDFKEIGMIACVIALRAALTFLLHWEVREEHEEEEAGRNELDIAVVNKNNHKQEKK
;
A
#
# COMPACT_ATOMS: atom_id res chain seq x y z
N MET A 1 -47.17 -12.68 -2.17
CA MET A 1 -45.98 -13.23 -1.49
C MET A 1 -44.93 -13.67 -2.52
N GLN A 2 -45.29 -14.54 -3.50
CA GLN A 2 -44.34 -15.01 -4.51
C GLN A 2 -43.65 -13.93 -5.38
N VAL A 3 -44.32 -12.81 -5.64
CA VAL A 3 -43.74 -11.71 -6.41
C VAL A 3 -42.62 -11.00 -5.62
N PHE A 4 -42.76 -10.87 -4.32
CA PHE A 4 -41.73 -10.29 -3.46
C PHE A 4 -40.51 -11.21 -3.32
N GLU A 5 -40.69 -12.50 -3.23
CA GLU A 5 -39.62 -13.50 -3.21
C GLU A 5 -38.82 -13.48 -4.50
N ASN A 6 -39.49 -13.47 -5.67
CA ASN A 6 -38.81 -13.40 -6.96
C ASN A 6 -38.00 -12.09 -7.15
N ILE A 7 -38.51 -10.97 -6.65
CA ILE A 7 -37.81 -9.68 -6.71
C ILE A 7 -36.58 -9.72 -5.78
N TYR A 8 -36.71 -10.29 -4.61
CA TYR A 8 -35.63 -10.41 -3.64
C TYR A 8 -34.51 -11.30 -4.16
N GLU A 9 -34.81 -12.46 -4.72
CA GLU A 9 -33.84 -13.38 -5.35
C GLU A 9 -33.12 -12.72 -6.52
N SER A 10 -33.84 -11.98 -7.36
CA SER A 10 -33.25 -11.28 -8.49
C SER A 10 -32.30 -10.15 -8.04
N LEU A 11 -32.67 -9.40 -7.01
CA LEU A 11 -31.84 -8.36 -6.40
C LEU A 11 -30.56 -8.95 -5.77
N GLU A 12 -30.69 -10.04 -5.04
CA GLU A 12 -29.58 -10.75 -4.42
C GLU A 12 -28.58 -11.26 -5.48
N HIS A 13 -29.10 -11.80 -6.58
CA HIS A 13 -28.27 -12.29 -7.67
C HIS A 13 -27.49 -11.15 -8.37
N VAL A 14 -28.16 -10.06 -8.67
CA VAL A 14 -27.51 -8.87 -9.26
C VAL A 14 -26.47 -8.28 -8.31
N PHE A 15 -26.79 -8.15 -7.04
CA PHE A 15 -25.88 -7.66 -6.02
C PHE A 15 -24.61 -8.54 -5.94
N THR A 16 -24.78 -9.86 -5.92
CA THR A 16 -23.68 -10.82 -5.88
C THR A 16 -22.75 -10.66 -7.09
N ILE A 17 -23.30 -10.52 -8.30
CA ILE A 17 -22.52 -10.31 -9.52
C ILE A 17 -21.74 -9.01 -9.47
N VAL A 18 -22.38 -7.92 -9.05
CA VAL A 18 -21.72 -6.60 -8.95
C VAL A 18 -20.56 -6.64 -7.95
N VAL A 19 -20.75 -7.27 -6.78
CA VAL A 19 -19.71 -7.39 -5.77
C VAL A 19 -18.57 -8.28 -6.26
N GLN A 20 -18.84 -9.41 -6.89
CA GLN A 20 -17.82 -10.29 -7.48
C GLN A 20 -17.00 -9.57 -8.56
N PHE A 21 -17.65 -8.80 -9.41
CA PHE A 21 -16.97 -8.01 -10.43
C PHE A 21 -16.09 -6.91 -9.81
N SER A 22 -16.58 -6.28 -8.75
CA SER A 22 -15.81 -5.27 -8.01
C SER A 22 -14.57 -5.87 -7.34
N ILE A 23 -14.67 -7.07 -6.76
CA ILE A 23 -13.54 -7.80 -6.18
C ILE A 23 -12.49 -8.07 -7.26
N LEU A 24 -12.90 -8.59 -8.42
CA LEU A 24 -12.00 -8.89 -9.53
C LEU A 24 -11.27 -7.61 -10.02
N LEU A 25 -12.00 -6.50 -10.14
CA LEU A 25 -11.42 -5.21 -10.51
C LEU A 25 -10.36 -4.74 -9.51
N MET A 26 -10.67 -4.80 -8.22
CA MET A 26 -9.73 -4.42 -7.16
C MET A 26 -8.46 -5.29 -7.18
N GLU A 27 -8.60 -6.60 -7.38
CA GLU A 27 -7.47 -7.53 -7.51
C GLU A 27 -6.61 -7.20 -8.74
N LEU A 28 -7.24 -6.94 -9.88
CA LEU A 28 -6.54 -6.60 -11.11
C LEU A 28 -5.75 -5.29 -10.96
N ILE A 29 -6.38 -4.24 -10.42
CA ILE A 29 -5.73 -2.96 -10.17
C ILE A 29 -4.53 -3.13 -9.25
N GLY A 30 -4.66 -3.86 -8.16
CA GLY A 30 -3.57 -4.14 -7.22
C GLY A 30 -2.37 -4.82 -7.91
N VAL A 31 -2.62 -5.82 -8.74
CA VAL A 31 -1.57 -6.52 -9.50
C VAL A 31 -0.89 -5.59 -10.51
N VAL A 32 -1.65 -4.79 -11.24
CA VAL A 32 -1.09 -3.82 -12.22
C VAL A 32 -0.19 -2.81 -11.53
N ILE A 33 -0.59 -2.29 -10.38
CA ILE A 33 0.22 -1.33 -9.59
C ILE A 33 1.53 -1.97 -9.15
N ILE A 34 1.52 -3.22 -8.66
CA ILE A 34 2.73 -3.93 -8.25
C ILE A 34 3.68 -4.09 -9.43
N ILE A 35 3.19 -4.59 -10.56
CA ILE A 35 4.01 -4.79 -11.77
C ILE A 35 4.61 -3.46 -12.22
N TRP A 36 3.82 -2.41 -12.27
CA TRP A 36 4.28 -1.07 -12.65
C TRP A 36 5.38 -0.56 -11.72
N THR A 37 5.19 -0.70 -10.42
CA THR A 37 6.17 -0.28 -9.40
C THR A 37 7.48 -1.04 -9.53
N VAL A 38 7.43 -2.35 -9.73
CA VAL A 38 8.61 -3.20 -9.93
C VAL A 38 9.37 -2.80 -11.20
N VAL A 39 8.66 -2.57 -12.31
CA VAL A 39 9.28 -2.12 -13.57
C VAL A 39 9.97 -0.77 -13.40
N GLN A 40 9.34 0.18 -12.72
CA GLN A 40 9.96 1.48 -12.41
C GLN A 40 11.20 1.32 -11.53
N CYS A 41 11.15 0.43 -10.54
CA CYS A 41 12.27 0.16 -9.66
C CYS A 41 13.46 -0.41 -10.43
N ILE A 42 13.24 -1.41 -11.28
CA ILE A 42 14.27 -2.02 -12.14
C ILE A 42 14.87 -0.97 -13.07
N HIS A 43 14.05 -0.16 -13.72
CA HIS A 43 14.52 0.89 -14.62
C HIS A 43 15.37 1.94 -13.88
N CYS A 44 14.99 2.29 -12.65
CA CYS A 44 15.74 3.23 -11.84
C CYS A 44 17.09 2.67 -11.37
N VAL A 45 17.18 1.38 -11.03
CA VAL A 45 18.43 0.68 -10.69
C VAL A 45 19.37 0.68 -11.87
N ILE A 46 18.89 0.34 -13.07
CA ILE A 46 19.72 0.28 -14.30
C ILE A 46 20.22 1.69 -14.68
N SER A 47 19.40 2.71 -14.49
CA SER A 47 19.72 4.11 -14.86
C SER A 47 20.63 4.83 -13.87
N LYS A 48 21.13 4.15 -12.81
CA LYS A 48 22.02 4.72 -11.77
C LYS A 48 21.56 6.08 -11.20
N LYS A 49 20.28 6.37 -11.25
CA LYS A 49 19.73 7.59 -10.69
C LYS A 49 19.54 7.37 -9.19
N ASN A 50 20.32 8.09 -8.36
CA ASN A 50 20.19 8.11 -6.91
C ASN A 50 18.81 8.68 -6.52
N ARG A 51 17.80 7.84 -6.58
CA ARG A 51 16.48 8.11 -6.03
C ARG A 51 16.26 7.10 -4.91
N ASN A 52 15.60 7.48 -3.87
CA ASN A 52 15.25 6.61 -2.73
C ASN A 52 14.35 5.47 -3.22
N LEU A 53 14.99 4.44 -3.82
CA LEU A 53 14.34 3.29 -4.45
C LEU A 53 13.48 2.52 -3.47
N ARG A 54 13.94 2.43 -2.20
CA ARG A 54 13.21 1.80 -1.12
C ARG A 54 11.87 2.49 -0.87
N LEU A 55 11.88 3.82 -0.80
CA LEU A 55 10.68 4.62 -0.55
C LEU A 55 9.68 4.50 -1.70
N LEU A 56 10.16 4.52 -2.94
CA LEU A 56 9.32 4.34 -4.13
C LEU A 56 8.65 2.96 -4.14
N LEU A 57 9.44 1.92 -3.85
CA LEU A 57 8.96 0.54 -3.80
C LEU A 57 7.95 0.34 -2.66
N ALA A 58 8.28 0.84 -1.46
CA ALA A 58 7.41 0.73 -0.29
C ALA A 58 6.05 1.41 -0.51
N HIS A 59 6.02 2.62 -1.09
CA HIS A 59 4.77 3.32 -1.42
C HIS A 59 3.94 2.58 -2.47
N GLY A 60 4.58 2.07 -3.52
CA GLY A 60 3.88 1.32 -4.56
C GLY A 60 3.27 0.02 -4.05
N ILE A 61 4.00 -0.72 -3.21
CA ILE A 61 3.50 -1.95 -2.58
C ILE A 61 2.38 -1.63 -1.58
N ALA A 62 2.53 -0.61 -0.74
CA ALA A 62 1.52 -0.19 0.22
C ALA A 62 0.21 0.16 -0.50
N PHE A 63 0.28 0.96 -1.56
CA PHE A 63 -0.88 1.33 -2.36
C PHE A 63 -1.57 0.14 -3.02
N ALA A 64 -0.80 -0.79 -3.59
CA ALA A 64 -1.35 -2.03 -4.16
C ALA A 64 -2.04 -2.91 -3.09
N LEU A 65 -1.49 -2.96 -1.87
CA LEU A 65 -2.07 -3.68 -0.75
C LEU A 65 -3.40 -3.07 -0.30
N GLU A 66 -3.58 -1.75 -0.37
CA GLU A 66 -4.85 -1.09 -0.06
C GLU A 66 -5.97 -1.54 -0.99
N PHE A 67 -5.71 -1.62 -2.31
CA PHE A 67 -6.68 -2.15 -3.26
C PHE A 67 -7.02 -3.61 -2.97
N LYS A 68 -6.04 -4.41 -2.65
CA LYS A 68 -6.25 -5.81 -2.32
C LYS A 68 -7.07 -5.97 -1.03
N LEU A 69 -6.82 -5.12 -0.04
CA LEU A 69 -7.59 -5.09 1.21
C LEU A 69 -9.06 -4.70 0.95
N GLY A 70 -9.31 -3.74 0.06
CA GLY A 70 -10.65 -3.40 -0.38
C GLY A 70 -11.40 -4.59 -1.00
N GLY A 71 -10.72 -5.38 -1.84
CA GLY A 71 -11.27 -6.62 -2.40
C GLY A 71 -11.63 -7.66 -1.34
N GLU A 72 -10.79 -7.85 -0.33
CA GLU A 72 -11.05 -8.77 0.78
C GLU A 72 -12.24 -8.31 1.65
N VAL A 73 -12.36 -7.01 1.90
CA VAL A 73 -13.52 -6.44 2.62
C VAL A 73 -14.82 -6.70 1.85
N LEU A 74 -14.81 -6.50 0.53
CA LEU A 74 -15.97 -6.82 -0.31
C LEU A 74 -16.30 -8.32 -0.29
N ARG A 75 -15.30 -9.17 -0.22
CA ARG A 75 -15.49 -10.63 -0.11
C ARG A 75 -16.17 -11.03 1.20
N THR A 76 -15.91 -10.29 2.32
CA THR A 76 -16.61 -10.57 3.59
C THR A 76 -18.11 -10.35 3.51
N ILE A 77 -18.58 -9.45 2.65
CA ILE A 77 -20.01 -9.19 2.44
C ILE A 77 -20.69 -10.40 1.75
N LEU A 78 -19.95 -11.11 0.91
CA LEU A 78 -20.44 -12.30 0.20
C LEU A 78 -20.33 -13.59 1.01
N ALA A 79 -19.48 -13.59 2.05
CA ALA A 79 -19.23 -14.79 2.85
C ALA A 79 -20.48 -15.15 3.69
N ARG A 80 -21.02 -16.33 3.46
CA ARG A 80 -22.19 -16.85 4.17
C ARG A 80 -21.84 -17.83 5.30
N ASP A 81 -20.60 -18.29 5.35
CA ASP A 81 -20.15 -19.27 6.36
C ASP A 81 -19.13 -18.63 7.31
N PHE A 82 -19.27 -18.91 8.61
CA PHE A 82 -18.35 -18.44 9.65
C PHE A 82 -16.91 -18.89 9.44
N LYS A 83 -16.69 -20.05 8.79
CA LYS A 83 -15.34 -20.51 8.43
C LYS A 83 -14.67 -19.62 7.37
N GLU A 84 -15.43 -19.21 6.36
CA GLU A 84 -14.94 -18.29 5.33
C GLU A 84 -14.64 -16.93 5.91
N ILE A 85 -15.50 -16.41 6.79
CA ILE A 85 -15.27 -15.15 7.50
C ILE A 85 -14.01 -15.23 8.36
N GLY A 86 -13.78 -16.33 9.06
CA GLY A 86 -12.59 -16.54 9.88
C GLY A 86 -11.30 -16.56 9.05
N MET A 87 -11.31 -17.21 7.88
CA MET A 87 -10.16 -17.23 6.97
C MET A 87 -9.86 -15.84 6.41
N ILE A 88 -10.89 -15.11 5.98
CA ILE A 88 -10.74 -13.75 5.47
C ILE A 88 -10.23 -12.80 6.55
N ALA A 89 -10.76 -12.91 7.78
CA ALA A 89 -10.29 -12.11 8.92
C ALA A 89 -8.80 -12.35 9.22
N CYS A 90 -8.33 -13.60 9.13
CA CYS A 90 -6.93 -13.94 9.31
C CYS A 90 -6.04 -13.31 8.22
N VAL A 91 -6.47 -13.33 6.96
CA VAL A 91 -5.76 -12.71 5.85
C VAL A 91 -5.69 -11.19 6.01
N ILE A 92 -6.79 -10.56 6.43
CA ILE A 92 -6.84 -9.11 6.71
C ILE A 92 -5.89 -8.75 7.86
N ALA A 93 -5.86 -9.54 8.94
CA ALA A 93 -4.99 -9.31 10.09
C ALA A 93 -3.50 -9.42 9.71
N LEU A 94 -3.12 -10.45 8.92
CA LEU A 94 -1.76 -10.59 8.39
C LEU A 94 -1.36 -9.40 7.53
N ARG A 95 -2.25 -8.92 6.69
CA ARG A 95 -2.02 -7.74 5.85
C ARG A 95 -1.88 -6.46 6.65
N ALA A 96 -2.76 -6.25 7.62
CA ALA A 96 -2.67 -5.10 8.51
C ALA A 96 -1.31 -5.09 9.24
N ALA A 97 -0.85 -6.25 9.72
CA ALA A 97 0.46 -6.39 10.32
C ALA A 97 1.61 -6.04 9.36
N LEU A 98 1.56 -6.52 8.10
CA LEU A 98 2.57 -6.20 7.09
C LEU A 98 2.55 -4.71 6.72
N THR A 99 1.38 -4.12 6.56
CA THR A 99 1.23 -2.67 6.26
C THR A 99 1.78 -1.83 7.41
N PHE A 100 1.51 -2.23 8.66
CA PHE A 100 2.03 -1.56 9.84
C PHE A 100 3.57 -1.66 9.91
N LEU A 101 4.12 -2.83 9.62
CA LEU A 101 5.57 -3.06 9.59
C LEU A 101 6.26 -2.18 8.53
N LEU A 102 5.70 -2.15 7.31
CA LEU A 102 6.21 -1.31 6.22
C LEU A 102 6.11 0.18 6.56
N HIS A 103 5.02 0.60 7.19
CA HIS A 103 4.85 1.98 7.59
C HIS A 103 5.85 2.40 8.67
N TRP A 104 6.17 1.50 9.59
CA TRP A 104 7.17 1.76 10.62
C TRP A 104 8.58 1.82 10.03
N GLU A 105 8.93 0.91 9.14
CA GLU A 105 10.24 0.88 8.46
C GLU A 105 10.49 2.15 7.64
N VAL A 106 9.48 2.61 6.89
CA VAL A 106 9.55 3.86 6.11
C VAL A 106 9.71 5.09 7.01
N ARG A 107 9.11 5.08 8.19
CA ARG A 107 9.22 6.19 9.14
C ARG A 107 10.61 6.29 9.76
N GLU A 108 11.25 5.18 10.09
CA GLU A 108 12.63 5.17 10.60
C GLU A 108 13.62 5.75 9.57
N GLU A 109 13.48 5.40 8.28
CA GLU A 109 14.35 5.95 7.23
C GLU A 109 14.20 7.47 7.06
N HIS A 110 13.02 8.03 7.25
CA HIS A 110 12.81 9.48 7.19
C HIS A 110 13.49 10.22 8.35
N GLU A 111 13.46 9.65 9.55
CA GLU A 111 14.11 10.23 10.72
C GLU A 111 15.65 10.20 10.58
N GLU A 112 16.23 9.16 9.99
CA GLU A 112 17.67 9.08 9.70
C GLU A 112 18.11 10.05 8.60
N GLU A 113 17.32 10.25 7.54
CA GLU A 113 17.63 11.23 6.48
C GLU A 113 17.55 12.67 6.99
N GLU A 114 16.58 13.00 7.85
CA GLU A 114 16.48 14.33 8.46
C GLU A 114 17.62 14.59 9.45
N ALA A 115 18.01 13.62 10.25
CA ALA A 115 19.14 13.71 11.16
C ALA A 115 20.46 13.91 10.40
N GLY A 116 20.71 13.16 9.35
CA GLY A 116 21.89 13.30 8.50
C GLY A 116 21.97 14.64 7.75
N ARG A 117 20.81 15.17 7.33
CA ARG A 117 20.74 16.50 6.69
C ARG A 117 21.02 17.61 7.67
N ASN A 118 20.49 17.56 8.89
CA ASN A 118 20.73 18.53 9.94
C ASN A 118 22.20 18.55 10.36
N GLU A 119 22.88 17.40 10.46
CA GLU A 119 24.33 17.35 10.75
C GLU A 119 25.16 17.98 9.63
N LEU A 120 24.81 17.76 8.37
CA LEU A 120 25.48 18.37 7.24
C LEU A 120 25.31 19.90 7.22
N ASP A 121 24.13 20.40 7.49
CA ASP A 121 23.85 21.84 7.56
C ASP A 121 24.62 22.53 8.70
N ILE A 122 24.67 21.89 9.87
CA ILE A 122 25.47 22.39 11.02
C ILE A 122 26.96 22.39 10.66
N ALA A 123 27.48 21.37 10.01
CA ALA A 123 28.89 21.30 9.60
C ALA A 123 29.24 22.39 8.57
N VAL A 124 28.33 22.68 7.61
CA VAL A 124 28.52 23.75 6.61
C VAL A 124 28.50 25.12 7.25
N VAL A 125 27.58 25.38 8.18
CA VAL A 125 27.48 26.65 8.91
C VAL A 125 28.75 26.87 9.76
N ASN A 126 29.21 25.84 10.45
CA ASN A 126 30.42 25.93 11.29
C ASN A 126 31.69 26.19 10.46
N LYS A 127 31.79 25.57 9.28
CA LYS A 127 32.89 25.79 8.33
C LYS A 127 32.91 27.24 7.77
N ASN A 128 31.73 27.80 7.54
CA ASN A 128 31.61 29.18 7.05
C ASN A 128 31.96 30.22 8.15
N ASN A 129 31.59 29.98 9.39
CA ASN A 129 31.94 30.83 10.52
C ASN A 129 33.47 30.84 10.77
N HIS A 130 34.12 29.68 10.69
CA HIS A 130 35.59 29.60 10.83
C HIS A 130 36.34 30.26 9.69
N LYS A 131 35.74 30.42 8.51
CA LYS A 131 36.34 31.19 7.40
C LYS A 131 36.23 32.72 7.59
N GLN A 132 35.18 33.15 8.30
CA GLN A 132 34.98 34.57 8.58
C GLN A 132 35.91 35.08 9.69
N GLU A 133 36.23 34.27 10.71
CA GLU A 133 37.15 34.63 11.78
C GLU A 133 38.62 34.75 11.34
N LYS A 134 39.00 34.18 10.20
CA LYS A 134 40.37 34.22 9.67
C LYS A 134 40.64 35.35 8.68
N LYS A 135 39.69 36.26 8.49
CA LYS A 135 39.83 37.46 7.65
C LYS A 135 39.88 38.71 8.49
#